data_f719fd83acf9a5a88bbb714db02450e6
#
_entry.id   f719fd83acf9a5a88bbb714db02450e6
#
_cell.length_a   1.000
_cell.length_b   1.000
_cell.length_c   1.000
_cell.angle_alpha   90.00
_cell.angle_beta   90.00
_cell.angle_gamma   90.00
#
_symmetry.space_group_name_H-M   'P 1'
#
loop_
_entity.id
_entity.type
_entity.pdbx_description
1 polymer ?
#
loop_
_entity_poly.entity_id
_entity_poly.type
_entity_poly.pdbx_seq_one_letter_code
_entity_poly.pdbx_strand_id
1 'polypeptide(L)'
;MKSISIAKKFTAITVFVTVVMLIIGYLVLNIYKNKLTNEVYSDIKTELKSVSNMNINAKLDVGISNAISISNDSSIKEALVQNNRQLAITALSSLSENMKESTPFNNIEVHIHTKDSHSFLRSWKTDKFGDDLSAFRASVVKVNSAKEAVNTFEVGKAGLSIRSVVPSFDNKNNHIGSLEFMQGINSVAKEFDKNGDAFLLLMDSSVAVEEIDQSLKLNNYVISQKFINKDFLEDTKKIDFKELIKNDYYISDKYFYTYVDIKDFNNNKLGLALSAKPILKVEKTINHSSSIIWIALIILLVALLVSMIFSLINMKRNILSPILELKKSINNVTNNDSSDNSRIKVVSNDEIGDVVNSFNKYLDSIEKGISQDQVVIDESRQIIAKVNAGLLNDRVKGIAHSSGVNSLVNEINNMIGRMQKNLTILSESLVALSTAKYDYEIPHIENLTGMVASLLSGAKVTQSSINEIMCLIEKSNNELSISSDELKSASKKLSNSSNIQAASLEETAAAIEEISATINRSGENASKMAQYAQNVT
;
A
#
# COMPACT_ATOMS: atom_id res chain seq x y z
N MET A 1 42.94 -41.18 -26.71
CA MET A 1 41.99 -40.39 -25.92
C MET A 1 40.67 -41.15 -25.84
N LYS A 2 40.22 -41.56 -24.66
CA LYS A 2 38.90 -42.17 -24.52
C LYS A 2 37.85 -41.12 -24.89
N SER A 3 37.12 -41.32 -25.98
CA SER A 3 36.02 -40.41 -26.36
C SER A 3 34.96 -40.36 -25.27
N ILE A 4 34.67 -39.17 -24.79
CA ILE A 4 33.59 -38.94 -23.80
C ILE A 4 32.27 -39.19 -24.53
N SER A 5 31.41 -40.07 -24.01
CA SER A 5 30.12 -40.39 -24.64
C SER A 5 29.21 -39.15 -24.74
N ILE A 6 28.40 -39.11 -25.80
CA ILE A 6 27.43 -38.03 -26.05
C ILE A 6 26.53 -37.79 -24.81
N ALA A 7 26.14 -38.87 -24.14
CA ALA A 7 25.37 -38.79 -22.90
C ALA A 7 26.10 -38.01 -21.80
N LYS A 8 27.38 -38.29 -21.57
CA LYS A 8 28.18 -37.57 -20.57
C LYS A 8 28.36 -36.10 -20.93
N LYS A 9 28.59 -35.78 -22.22
CA LYS A 9 28.69 -34.39 -22.68
C LYS A 9 27.37 -33.64 -22.46
N PHE A 10 26.25 -34.24 -22.84
CA PHE A 10 24.95 -33.64 -22.69
C PHE A 10 24.58 -33.44 -21.21
N THR A 11 24.77 -34.44 -20.36
CA THR A 11 24.57 -34.33 -18.92
C THR A 11 25.41 -33.21 -18.33
N ALA A 12 26.69 -33.13 -18.70
CA ALA A 12 27.57 -32.06 -18.22
C ALA A 12 27.08 -30.67 -18.64
N ILE A 13 26.62 -30.52 -19.89
CA ILE A 13 26.07 -29.24 -20.39
C ILE A 13 24.77 -28.89 -19.65
N THR A 14 23.87 -29.86 -19.53
CA THR A 14 22.57 -29.62 -18.85
C THR A 14 22.77 -29.22 -17.38
N VAL A 15 23.66 -29.95 -16.67
CA VAL A 15 24.00 -29.60 -15.27
C VAL A 15 24.67 -28.24 -15.20
N PHE A 16 25.62 -27.95 -16.10
CA PHE A 16 26.29 -26.65 -16.15
C PHE A 16 25.31 -25.50 -16.37
N VAL A 17 24.42 -25.63 -17.35
CA VAL A 17 23.38 -24.61 -17.64
C VAL A 17 22.46 -24.42 -16.43
N THR A 18 22.04 -25.52 -15.80
CA THR A 18 21.17 -25.43 -14.60
C THR A 18 21.90 -24.71 -13.46
N VAL A 19 23.16 -25.02 -13.21
CA VAL A 19 23.98 -24.37 -12.17
C VAL A 19 24.16 -22.87 -12.48
N VAL A 20 24.45 -22.52 -13.74
CA VAL A 20 24.59 -21.12 -14.17
C VAL A 20 23.28 -20.36 -13.96
N MET A 21 22.16 -20.96 -14.35
CA MET A 21 20.84 -20.34 -14.15
C MET A 21 20.50 -20.13 -12.66
N LEU A 22 20.87 -21.08 -11.80
CA LEU A 22 20.72 -20.94 -10.34
C LEU A 22 21.57 -19.81 -9.78
N ILE A 23 22.82 -19.67 -10.24
CA ILE A 23 23.70 -18.56 -9.84
C ILE A 23 23.12 -17.22 -10.29
N ILE A 24 22.69 -17.13 -11.54
CA ILE A 24 22.05 -15.92 -12.08
C ILE A 24 20.78 -15.60 -11.29
N GLY A 25 19.92 -16.60 -11.04
CA GLY A 25 18.71 -16.43 -10.23
C GLY A 25 19.02 -15.89 -8.83
N TYR A 26 20.02 -16.45 -8.16
CA TYR A 26 20.46 -15.97 -6.85
C TYR A 26 20.97 -14.52 -6.88
N LEU A 27 21.80 -14.17 -7.88
CA LEU A 27 22.31 -12.79 -8.03
C LEU A 27 21.16 -11.78 -8.29
N VAL A 28 20.26 -12.13 -9.20
CA VAL A 28 19.07 -11.28 -9.49
C VAL A 28 18.23 -11.09 -8.25
N LEU A 29 18.01 -12.14 -7.46
CA LEU A 29 17.26 -12.03 -6.22
C LEU A 29 17.91 -11.10 -5.20
N ASN A 30 19.22 -11.22 -5.04
CA ASN A 30 19.92 -10.37 -4.06
C ASN A 30 19.81 -8.89 -4.44
N ILE A 31 19.95 -8.57 -5.73
CA ILE A 31 19.73 -7.21 -6.26
C ILE A 31 18.29 -6.77 -6.03
N TYR A 32 17.31 -7.64 -6.31
CA TYR A 32 15.91 -7.31 -6.20
C TYR A 32 15.46 -7.16 -4.74
N LYS A 33 16.02 -7.98 -3.83
CA LYS A 33 15.79 -7.84 -2.39
C LYS A 33 16.21 -6.46 -1.86
N ASN A 34 17.41 -6.01 -2.26
CA ASN A 34 17.90 -4.69 -1.84
C ASN A 34 17.04 -3.57 -2.43
N LYS A 35 16.64 -3.69 -3.70
CA LYS A 35 15.73 -2.73 -4.34
C LYS A 35 14.39 -2.66 -3.61
N LEU A 36 13.79 -3.80 -3.33
CA LEU A 36 12.51 -3.91 -2.61
C LEU A 36 12.59 -3.30 -1.20
N THR A 37 13.68 -3.57 -0.48
CA THR A 37 13.88 -2.97 0.84
C THR A 37 13.92 -1.44 0.75
N ASN A 38 14.63 -0.89 -0.23
CA ASN A 38 14.68 0.56 -0.44
C ASN A 38 13.33 1.15 -0.86
N GLU A 39 12.56 0.43 -1.68
CA GLU A 39 11.17 0.81 -2.03
C GLU A 39 10.29 0.86 -0.78
N VAL A 40 10.31 -0.18 0.06
CA VAL A 40 9.55 -0.21 1.32
C VAL A 40 9.95 0.93 2.24
N TYR A 41 11.24 1.24 2.35
CA TYR A 41 11.69 2.39 3.15
C TYR A 41 11.19 3.72 2.56
N SER A 42 11.21 3.86 1.23
CA SER A 42 10.67 5.03 0.54
C SER A 42 9.17 5.20 0.75
N ASP A 43 8.42 4.10 0.69
CA ASP A 43 6.97 4.09 0.88
C ASP A 43 6.61 4.45 2.33
N ILE A 44 7.26 3.82 3.31
CA ILE A 44 7.04 4.11 4.74
C ILE A 44 7.41 5.56 5.06
N LYS A 45 8.52 6.05 4.53
CA LYS A 45 8.92 7.45 4.65
C LYS A 45 7.84 8.39 4.12
N THR A 46 7.35 8.11 2.92
CA THR A 46 6.30 8.90 2.25
C THR A 46 4.99 8.85 3.03
N GLU A 47 4.60 7.67 3.48
CA GLU A 47 3.42 7.46 4.33
C GLU A 47 3.50 8.28 5.62
N LEU A 48 4.58 8.14 6.38
CA LEU A 48 4.77 8.85 7.65
C LEU A 48 4.79 10.37 7.47
N LYS A 49 5.46 10.88 6.43
CA LYS A 49 5.46 12.31 6.10
C LYS A 49 4.07 12.79 5.71
N SER A 50 3.36 12.02 4.90
CA SER A 50 1.99 12.35 4.47
C SER A 50 1.03 12.39 5.67
N VAL A 51 1.09 11.38 6.54
CA VAL A 51 0.26 11.32 7.76
C VAL A 51 0.61 12.46 8.71
N SER A 52 1.91 12.77 8.87
CA SER A 52 2.35 13.91 9.70
C SER A 52 1.79 15.22 9.17
N ASN A 53 1.96 15.48 7.87
CA ASN A 53 1.45 16.69 7.23
C ASN A 53 -0.08 16.79 7.30
N MET A 54 -0.78 15.70 7.03
CA MET A 54 -2.24 15.65 7.10
C MET A 54 -2.74 15.99 8.50
N ASN A 55 -2.16 15.39 9.54
CA ASN A 55 -2.57 15.63 10.91
C ASN A 55 -2.20 17.05 11.39
N ILE A 56 -1.05 17.55 10.99
CA ILE A 56 -0.62 18.93 11.28
C ILE A 56 -1.55 19.92 10.58
N ASN A 57 -1.84 19.73 9.30
CA ASN A 57 -2.72 20.60 8.53
C ASN A 57 -4.15 20.58 9.09
N ALA A 58 -4.67 19.41 9.46
CA ALA A 58 -5.97 19.32 10.13
C ALA A 58 -6.01 20.13 11.43
N LYS A 59 -4.89 20.15 12.20
CA LYS A 59 -4.79 21.00 13.40
C LYS A 59 -4.75 22.49 13.06
N LEU A 60 -4.01 22.85 12.02
CA LEU A 60 -3.98 24.23 11.52
C LEU A 60 -5.39 24.69 11.09
N ASP A 61 -6.11 23.86 10.33
CA ASP A 61 -7.46 24.16 9.84
C ASP A 61 -8.48 24.31 10.98
N VAL A 62 -8.40 23.44 11.98
CA VAL A 62 -9.21 23.57 13.21
C VAL A 62 -8.87 24.86 13.95
N GLY A 63 -7.59 25.19 14.04
CA GLY A 63 -7.12 26.40 14.71
C GLY A 63 -7.67 27.67 14.09
N ILE A 64 -7.48 27.80 12.78
CA ILE A 64 -7.92 29.01 12.08
C ILE A 64 -9.44 29.14 12.06
N SER A 65 -10.16 28.03 11.92
CA SER A 65 -11.63 28.01 11.95
C SER A 65 -12.16 28.47 13.30
N ASN A 66 -11.56 27.99 14.40
CA ASN A 66 -11.92 28.44 15.75
C ASN A 66 -11.55 29.91 15.98
N ALA A 67 -10.36 30.34 15.57
CA ALA A 67 -9.95 31.73 15.69
C ALA A 67 -10.91 32.67 14.98
N ILE A 68 -11.33 32.36 13.75
CA ILE A 68 -12.31 33.12 12.97
C ILE A 68 -13.67 33.15 13.71
N SER A 69 -14.15 31.99 14.15
CA SER A 69 -15.45 31.88 14.83
C SER A 69 -15.48 32.71 16.10
N ILE A 70 -14.45 32.56 16.95
CA ILE A 70 -14.37 33.28 18.23
C ILE A 70 -14.15 34.79 18.00
N SER A 71 -13.35 35.19 17.01
CA SER A 71 -13.11 36.61 16.71
C SER A 71 -14.37 37.34 16.22
N ASN A 72 -15.37 36.60 15.72
CA ASN A 72 -16.63 37.11 15.27
C ASN A 72 -17.71 37.12 16.36
N ASP A 73 -17.44 36.61 17.55
CA ASP A 73 -18.33 36.70 18.69
C ASP A 73 -18.59 38.15 19.07
N SER A 74 -19.88 38.50 19.26
CA SER A 74 -20.30 39.87 19.53
C SER A 74 -19.75 40.39 20.84
N SER A 75 -19.67 39.54 21.87
CA SER A 75 -19.17 39.91 23.19
C SER A 75 -17.66 40.17 23.16
N ILE A 76 -16.94 39.41 22.37
CA ILE A 76 -15.49 39.63 22.18
C ILE A 76 -15.21 40.93 21.43
N LYS A 77 -15.98 41.21 20.36
CA LYS A 77 -15.89 42.48 19.62
C LYS A 77 -16.23 43.67 20.50
N GLU A 78 -17.32 43.57 21.24
CA GLU A 78 -17.76 44.63 22.16
C GLU A 78 -16.72 44.86 23.26
N ALA A 79 -16.17 43.80 23.84
CA ALA A 79 -15.10 43.86 24.84
C ALA A 79 -13.88 44.64 24.34
N LEU A 80 -13.46 44.42 23.10
CA LEU A 80 -12.34 45.14 22.49
C LEU A 80 -12.67 46.60 22.22
N VAL A 81 -13.86 46.88 21.69
CA VAL A 81 -14.32 48.26 21.38
C VAL A 81 -14.46 49.07 22.65
N GLN A 82 -15.06 48.50 23.71
CA GLN A 82 -15.28 49.17 24.99
C GLN A 82 -14.09 49.10 25.94
N ASN A 83 -13.02 48.42 25.57
CA ASN A 83 -11.91 48.11 26.44
C ASN A 83 -12.33 47.40 27.74
N ASN A 84 -13.40 46.56 27.65
CA ASN A 84 -14.00 45.86 28.78
C ASN A 84 -13.53 44.38 28.81
N ARG A 85 -12.44 44.14 29.53
CA ARG A 85 -11.87 42.78 29.65
C ARG A 85 -12.80 41.80 30.33
N GLN A 86 -13.64 42.25 31.29
CA GLN A 86 -14.54 41.35 32.04
C GLN A 86 -15.57 40.69 31.10
N LEU A 87 -16.05 41.42 30.11
CA LEU A 87 -16.95 40.88 29.10
C LEU A 87 -16.31 39.76 28.29
N ALA A 88 -15.06 39.97 27.86
CA ALA A 88 -14.31 38.93 27.13
C ALA A 88 -13.99 37.72 28.02
N ILE A 89 -13.67 37.90 29.30
CA ILE A 89 -13.45 36.82 30.26
C ILE A 89 -14.68 35.94 30.35
N THR A 90 -15.86 36.55 30.55
CA THR A 90 -17.13 35.82 30.67
C THR A 90 -17.46 35.05 29.40
N ALA A 91 -17.30 35.67 28.23
CA ALA A 91 -17.53 35.03 26.94
C ALA A 91 -16.63 33.84 26.72
N LEU A 92 -15.32 33.99 26.97
CA LEU A 92 -14.35 32.88 26.78
C LEU A 92 -14.51 31.76 27.83
N SER A 93 -14.92 32.09 29.06
CA SER A 93 -15.19 31.07 30.07
C SER A 93 -16.39 30.20 29.68
N SER A 94 -17.49 30.82 29.26
CA SER A 94 -18.68 30.11 28.77
C SER A 94 -18.34 29.24 27.53
N LEU A 95 -17.59 29.78 26.58
CA LEU A 95 -17.11 29.03 25.42
C LEU A 95 -16.26 27.84 25.82
N SER A 96 -15.34 28.02 26.77
CA SER A 96 -14.46 26.97 27.26
C SER A 96 -15.23 25.82 27.93
N GLU A 97 -16.26 26.15 28.73
CA GLU A 97 -17.15 25.17 29.36
C GLU A 97 -17.92 24.37 28.30
N ASN A 98 -18.59 25.05 27.38
CA ASN A 98 -19.34 24.43 26.29
C ASN A 98 -18.45 23.50 25.42
N MET A 99 -17.23 23.93 25.11
CA MET A 99 -16.29 23.09 24.35
C MET A 99 -15.81 21.88 25.14
N LYS A 100 -15.58 22.00 26.45
CA LYS A 100 -15.20 20.84 27.31
C LYS A 100 -16.32 19.80 27.39
N GLU A 101 -17.57 20.26 27.47
CA GLU A 101 -18.73 19.37 27.56
C GLU A 101 -19.03 18.67 26.23
N SER A 102 -18.83 19.38 25.11
CA SER A 102 -19.28 18.92 23.80
C SER A 102 -18.18 18.33 22.92
N THR A 103 -16.91 18.49 23.29
CA THR A 103 -15.76 18.09 22.47
C THR A 103 -14.61 17.48 23.28
N PRO A 104 -13.65 16.79 22.65
CA PRO A 104 -12.44 16.33 23.32
C PRO A 104 -11.47 17.45 23.75
N PHE A 105 -11.79 18.71 23.50
CA PHE A 105 -10.94 19.85 23.85
C PHE A 105 -11.02 20.17 25.33
N ASN A 106 -10.00 19.84 26.08
CA ASN A 106 -9.97 20.06 27.53
C ASN A 106 -9.50 21.46 27.95
N ASN A 107 -8.70 22.12 27.11
CA ASN A 107 -8.20 23.46 27.37
C ASN A 107 -8.20 24.27 26.07
N ILE A 108 -8.84 25.44 26.13
CA ILE A 108 -8.86 26.40 25.04
C ILE A 108 -7.96 27.56 25.47
N GLU A 109 -6.91 27.79 24.73
CA GLU A 109 -6.01 28.89 24.95
C GLU A 109 -6.25 29.95 23.87
N VAL A 110 -6.99 30.99 24.25
CA VAL A 110 -7.27 32.16 23.40
C VAL A 110 -6.55 33.37 23.95
N HIS A 111 -5.83 34.06 23.08
CA HIS A 111 -5.19 35.32 23.38
C HIS A 111 -5.80 36.42 22.50
N ILE A 112 -6.32 37.43 23.15
CA ILE A 112 -6.88 38.60 22.48
C ILE A 112 -5.87 39.76 22.58
N HIS A 113 -5.68 40.45 21.49
CA HIS A 113 -4.71 41.53 21.37
C HIS A 113 -5.40 42.82 20.93
N THR A 114 -4.92 43.93 21.42
CA THR A 114 -5.31 45.24 20.93
C THR A 114 -4.74 45.51 19.53
N LYS A 115 -5.24 46.51 18.83
CA LYS A 115 -4.77 46.89 17.48
C LYS A 115 -3.29 47.29 17.40
N ASP A 116 -2.73 47.73 18.51
CA ASP A 116 -1.33 48.10 18.69
C ASP A 116 -0.47 46.98 19.27
N SER A 117 -0.97 45.74 19.16
CA SER A 117 -0.25 44.51 19.53
C SER A 117 0.10 44.38 21.02
N HIS A 118 -0.73 44.94 21.90
CA HIS A 118 -0.65 44.67 23.34
C HIS A 118 -1.59 43.53 23.71
N SER A 119 -1.23 42.80 24.76
CA SER A 119 -2.05 41.74 25.32
C SER A 119 -3.32 42.33 25.96
N PHE A 120 -4.48 42.09 25.38
CA PHE A 120 -5.76 42.48 25.97
C PHE A 120 -6.24 41.42 26.99
N LEU A 121 -6.23 40.14 26.61
CA LEU A 121 -6.67 39.05 27.47
C LEU A 121 -6.06 37.72 27.08
N ARG A 122 -5.52 37.02 28.06
CA ARG A 122 -5.15 35.59 27.97
C ARG A 122 -6.18 34.72 28.69
N SER A 123 -6.86 33.83 28.02
CA SER A 123 -7.89 32.95 28.63
C SER A 123 -7.34 32.09 29.76
N TRP A 124 -6.07 31.66 29.67
CA TRP A 124 -5.41 30.81 30.67
C TRP A 124 -4.71 31.58 31.81
N LYS A 125 -4.57 32.89 31.67
CA LYS A 125 -3.94 33.76 32.67
C LYS A 125 -4.53 35.17 32.60
N THR A 126 -5.72 35.32 33.09
CA THR A 126 -6.53 36.56 32.96
C THR A 126 -5.95 37.75 33.73
N ASP A 127 -5.11 37.51 34.73
CA ASP A 127 -4.41 38.53 35.53
C ASP A 127 -3.21 39.15 34.80
N LYS A 128 -2.67 38.51 33.73
CA LYS A 128 -1.56 39.02 32.96
C LYS A 128 -2.03 39.64 31.62
N PHE A 129 -1.94 40.96 31.53
CA PHE A 129 -2.36 41.74 30.37
C PHE A 129 -1.58 43.06 30.24
N GLY A 130 -1.77 43.78 29.14
CA GLY A 130 -1.19 45.10 28.89
C GLY A 130 0.27 45.09 28.41
N ASP A 131 0.92 43.95 28.38
CA ASP A 131 2.29 43.83 27.89
C ASP A 131 2.36 43.96 26.36
N ASP A 132 3.40 44.67 25.90
CA ASP A 132 3.72 44.82 24.47
C ASP A 132 4.21 43.49 23.91
N LEU A 133 3.60 43.05 22.83
CA LEU A 133 3.91 41.80 22.14
C LEU A 133 4.75 42.01 20.89
N SER A 134 4.99 43.27 20.49
CA SER A 134 5.61 43.63 19.21
C SER A 134 7.03 43.07 19.05
N ALA A 135 7.78 42.98 20.16
CA ALA A 135 9.17 42.52 20.14
C ALA A 135 9.35 40.99 19.93
N PHE A 136 8.33 40.18 20.23
CA PHE A 136 8.49 38.72 20.26
C PHE A 136 7.32 37.91 19.67
N ARG A 137 6.27 38.60 19.20
CA ARG A 137 5.06 37.98 18.63
C ARG A 137 4.87 38.42 17.17
N ALA A 138 5.74 37.90 16.30
CA ALA A 138 5.76 38.28 14.89
C ALA A 138 4.44 38.03 14.17
N SER A 139 3.73 36.96 14.51
CA SER A 139 2.41 36.64 13.94
C SER A 139 1.36 37.71 14.30
N VAL A 140 1.33 38.15 15.55
CA VAL A 140 0.40 39.20 16.02
C VAL A 140 0.68 40.53 15.31
N VAL A 141 1.94 40.92 15.24
CA VAL A 141 2.38 42.15 14.53
C VAL A 141 1.97 42.08 13.05
N LYS A 142 2.23 40.95 12.38
CA LYS A 142 1.85 40.74 10.98
C LYS A 142 0.35 40.89 10.77
N VAL A 143 -0.46 40.24 11.62
CA VAL A 143 -1.93 40.27 11.50
C VAL A 143 -2.48 41.67 11.74
N ASN A 144 -2.00 42.37 12.78
CA ASN A 144 -2.47 43.72 13.09
C ASN A 144 -2.07 44.76 12.02
N SER A 145 -0.91 44.57 11.38
CA SER A 145 -0.45 45.46 10.32
C SER A 145 -1.08 45.16 8.96
N ALA A 146 -1.03 43.90 8.53
CA ALA A 146 -1.52 43.47 7.21
C ALA A 146 -3.05 43.25 7.18
N LYS A 147 -3.69 43.02 8.34
CA LYS A 147 -5.10 42.66 8.47
C LYS A 147 -5.45 41.35 7.75
N GLU A 148 -4.47 40.47 7.63
CA GLU A 148 -4.58 39.14 7.06
C GLU A 148 -4.34 38.10 8.15
N ALA A 149 -5.09 36.99 8.09
CA ALA A 149 -4.91 35.90 9.03
C ALA A 149 -3.56 35.21 8.87
N VAL A 150 -2.95 34.83 9.97
CA VAL A 150 -1.74 34.00 10.01
C VAL A 150 -2.03 32.72 10.75
N ASN A 151 -1.76 31.59 10.12
CA ASN A 151 -1.95 30.26 10.68
C ASN A 151 -0.63 29.49 10.59
N THR A 152 0.08 29.34 11.68
CA THR A 152 1.48 28.91 11.66
C THR A 152 1.91 28.26 12.96
N PHE A 153 3.09 27.64 12.93
CA PHE A 153 3.85 27.38 14.15
C PHE A 153 4.61 28.63 14.58
N GLU A 154 4.65 28.86 15.87
CA GLU A 154 5.47 29.93 16.46
C GLU A 154 6.10 29.45 17.76
N VAL A 155 7.29 29.97 18.07
CA VAL A 155 8.00 29.67 19.31
C VAL A 155 7.33 30.40 20.47
N GLY A 156 7.06 29.67 21.53
CA GLY A 156 6.59 30.23 22.81
C GLY A 156 7.49 29.80 23.96
N LYS A 157 7.15 30.23 25.18
CA LYS A 157 7.88 29.88 26.41
C LYS A 157 7.92 28.36 26.67
N ALA A 158 6.91 27.62 26.23
CA ALA A 158 6.79 26.18 26.41
C ALA A 158 7.17 25.38 25.13
N GLY A 159 7.91 25.97 24.21
CA GLY A 159 8.28 25.38 22.92
C GLY A 159 7.37 25.79 21.77
N LEU A 160 7.29 24.96 20.73
CA LEU A 160 6.47 25.21 19.55
C LEU A 160 4.97 25.01 19.83
N SER A 161 4.17 25.89 19.34
CA SER A 161 2.70 25.76 19.33
C SER A 161 2.13 26.24 18.00
N ILE A 162 1.00 25.67 17.63
CA ILE A 162 0.19 26.17 16.51
C ILE A 162 -0.53 27.42 16.98
N ARG A 163 -0.42 28.47 16.22
CA ARG A 163 -0.99 29.77 16.47
C ARG A 163 -1.77 30.24 15.27
N SER A 164 -3.05 30.31 15.45
CA SER A 164 -3.98 30.80 14.45
C SER A 164 -4.42 32.20 14.86
N VAL A 165 -3.84 33.21 14.25
CA VAL A 165 -4.06 34.61 14.55
C VAL A 165 -4.92 35.23 13.46
N VAL A 166 -6.01 35.88 13.83
CA VAL A 166 -6.95 36.51 12.90
C VAL A 166 -7.20 37.96 13.30
N PRO A 167 -7.36 38.87 12.34
CA PRO A 167 -7.77 40.24 12.67
C PRO A 167 -9.20 40.28 13.13
N SER A 168 -9.49 41.15 14.07
CA SER A 168 -10.85 41.42 14.57
C SER A 168 -11.32 42.78 14.08
N PHE A 169 -12.56 42.82 13.61
CA PHE A 169 -13.20 44.05 13.11
C PHE A 169 -14.52 44.33 13.84
N ASP A 170 -14.81 45.59 14.05
CA ASP A 170 -16.09 46.02 14.58
C ASP A 170 -17.23 45.90 13.52
N ASN A 171 -18.44 46.23 13.90
CA ASN A 171 -19.60 46.19 13.01
C ASN A 171 -19.55 47.23 11.88
N LYS A 172 -18.62 48.18 11.95
CA LYS A 172 -18.33 49.19 10.92
C LYS A 172 -17.12 48.84 10.08
N ASN A 173 -16.58 47.64 10.23
CA ASN A 173 -15.39 47.13 9.54
C ASN A 173 -14.06 47.88 9.91
N ASN A 174 -14.01 48.52 11.07
CA ASN A 174 -12.77 49.07 11.58
C ASN A 174 -11.97 47.97 12.29
N HIS A 175 -10.68 47.93 12.06
CA HIS A 175 -9.79 47.01 12.77
C HIS A 175 -9.70 47.40 14.25
N ILE A 176 -10.06 46.49 15.15
CA ILE A 176 -10.11 46.71 16.60
C ILE A 176 -9.04 45.92 17.37
N GLY A 177 -8.36 44.98 16.71
CA GLY A 177 -7.34 44.14 17.30
C GLY A 177 -7.22 42.81 16.59
N SER A 178 -6.67 41.82 17.27
CA SER A 178 -6.56 40.45 16.74
C SER A 178 -6.89 39.43 17.82
N LEU A 179 -7.24 38.23 17.37
CA LEU A 179 -7.48 37.08 18.23
C LEU A 179 -6.62 35.93 17.79
N GLU A 180 -5.98 35.31 18.75
CA GLU A 180 -5.17 34.11 18.56
C GLU A 180 -5.81 32.91 19.25
N PHE A 181 -5.92 31.84 18.52
CA PHE A 181 -6.26 30.52 19.06
C PHE A 181 -5.00 29.64 19.04
N MET A 182 -4.60 29.15 20.22
CA MET A 182 -3.39 28.38 20.38
C MET A 182 -3.68 26.90 20.58
N GLN A 183 -2.87 26.06 19.99
CA GLN A 183 -2.97 24.60 20.10
C GLN A 183 -1.59 23.95 20.24
N GLY A 184 -1.55 22.94 21.10
CA GLY A 184 -0.44 22.00 21.11
C GLY A 184 -0.68 20.83 20.17
N ILE A 185 0.35 20.03 19.99
CA ILE A 185 0.36 18.89 19.06
C ILE A 185 0.03 17.54 19.71
N ASN A 186 -0.33 17.52 20.99
CA ASN A 186 -0.53 16.27 21.75
C ASN A 186 -1.56 15.32 21.12
N SER A 187 -2.59 15.83 20.45
CA SER A 187 -3.59 14.98 19.78
C SER A 187 -3.00 14.24 18.58
N VAL A 188 -2.07 14.86 17.86
CA VAL A 188 -1.34 14.22 16.75
C VAL A 188 -0.46 13.11 17.31
N ALA A 189 0.31 13.38 18.36
CA ALA A 189 1.14 12.38 18.99
C ALA A 189 0.33 11.18 19.53
N LYS A 190 -0.83 11.45 20.13
CA LYS A 190 -1.77 10.39 20.57
C LYS A 190 -2.34 9.58 19.42
N GLU A 191 -2.63 10.21 18.28
CA GLU A 191 -3.14 9.51 17.10
C GLU A 191 -2.08 8.59 16.49
N PHE A 192 -0.82 9.03 16.43
CA PHE A 192 0.30 8.18 16.05
C PHE A 192 0.44 6.99 17.00
N ASP A 193 0.42 7.22 18.32
CA ASP A 193 0.55 6.18 19.33
C ASP A 193 -0.60 5.16 19.26
N LYS A 194 -1.84 5.61 19.05
CA LYS A 194 -3.01 4.76 18.84
C LYS A 194 -2.85 3.83 17.63
N ASN A 195 -2.21 4.31 16.57
CA ASN A 195 -1.90 3.53 15.38
C ASN A 195 -0.65 2.64 15.56
N GLY A 196 -0.03 2.71 16.75
CA GLY A 196 1.19 2.00 17.11
C GLY A 196 2.40 2.52 16.34
N ASP A 197 2.39 3.78 15.96
CA ASP A 197 3.50 4.55 15.42
C ASP A 197 3.92 5.61 16.47
N ALA A 198 4.91 6.42 16.20
CA ALA A 198 5.40 7.38 17.17
C ALA A 198 5.61 8.77 16.55
N PHE A 199 5.47 9.81 17.39
CA PHE A 199 5.58 11.19 16.96
C PHE A 199 6.18 12.07 18.07
N LEU A 200 7.13 12.95 17.68
CA LEU A 200 7.67 14.02 18.54
C LEU A 200 7.75 15.33 17.75
N LEU A 201 7.22 16.39 18.34
CA LEU A 201 7.47 17.75 17.87
C LEU A 201 8.73 18.28 18.54
N LEU A 202 9.71 18.62 17.76
CA LEU A 202 11.04 19.07 18.18
C LEU A 202 11.28 20.50 17.70
N MET A 203 11.51 21.41 18.63
CA MET A 203 11.97 22.78 18.35
C MET A 203 13.49 22.80 18.25
N ASP A 204 14.04 23.52 17.30
CA ASP A 204 15.49 23.78 17.26
C ASP A 204 15.88 24.64 18.47
N SER A 205 16.93 24.24 19.18
CA SER A 205 17.37 24.95 20.39
C SER A 205 17.84 26.39 20.07
N SER A 206 18.28 26.66 18.85
CA SER A 206 18.74 27.97 18.42
C SER A 206 17.65 29.03 18.34
N VAL A 207 16.38 28.61 18.22
CA VAL A 207 15.23 29.54 18.15
C VAL A 207 14.52 29.71 19.49
N ALA A 208 15.03 29.12 20.56
CA ALA A 208 14.43 29.22 21.89
C ALA A 208 14.49 30.67 22.42
N VAL A 209 13.39 31.13 23.01
CA VAL A 209 13.20 32.50 23.51
C VAL A 209 13.55 32.63 25.00
N GLU A 210 13.60 31.52 25.74
CA GLU A 210 13.89 31.46 27.17
C GLU A 210 14.81 30.27 27.47
N GLU A 211 15.25 30.21 28.74
CA GLU A 211 16.09 29.13 29.23
C GLU A 211 15.34 27.78 29.08
N ILE A 212 16.01 26.82 28.45
CA ILE A 212 15.44 25.54 28.10
C ILE A 212 15.44 24.64 29.33
N ASP A 213 14.30 24.06 29.67
CA ASP A 213 14.22 22.97 30.64
C ASP A 213 15.07 21.79 30.15
N GLN A 214 16.09 21.45 30.91
CA GLN A 214 17.04 20.39 30.57
C GLN A 214 16.37 19.01 30.42
N SER A 215 15.23 18.77 31.10
CA SER A 215 14.46 17.54 30.97
C SER A 215 13.81 17.35 29.59
N LEU A 216 13.57 18.45 28.86
CA LEU A 216 12.98 18.45 27.52
C LEU A 216 14.04 18.53 26.41
N LYS A 217 15.32 18.67 26.76
CA LYS A 217 16.41 18.78 25.79
C LYS A 217 16.74 17.43 25.16
N LEU A 218 16.84 17.42 23.84
CA LEU A 218 17.18 16.26 23.04
C LEU A 218 18.19 16.67 21.96
N ASN A 219 19.49 16.50 22.23
CA ASN A 219 20.58 17.00 21.38
C ASN A 219 20.45 18.52 21.13
N ASN A 220 20.32 18.92 19.88
CA ASN A 220 20.13 20.31 19.46
C ASN A 220 18.64 20.72 19.41
N TYR A 221 17.76 19.90 19.94
CA TYR A 221 16.31 20.13 19.91
C TYR A 221 15.72 20.18 21.31
N VAL A 222 14.50 20.73 21.38
CA VAL A 222 13.68 20.77 22.58
C VAL A 222 12.33 20.14 22.28
N ILE A 223 11.89 19.21 23.11
CA ILE A 223 10.59 18.56 22.95
C ILE A 223 9.48 19.58 23.23
N SER A 224 8.58 19.76 22.26
CA SER A 224 7.51 20.76 22.28
C SER A 224 6.12 20.13 22.40
N GLN A 225 5.99 19.08 23.20
CA GLN A 225 4.71 18.40 23.49
C GLN A 225 4.73 17.77 24.89
N LYS A 226 3.52 17.55 25.44
CA LYS A 226 3.36 16.95 26.79
C LYS A 226 3.18 15.43 26.71
N PHE A 227 2.47 14.93 25.69
CA PHE A 227 2.30 13.51 25.48
C PHE A 227 3.53 12.94 24.79
N ILE A 228 4.22 12.03 25.44
CA ILE A 228 5.48 11.44 24.98
C ILE A 228 5.42 9.93 25.20
N ASN A 229 5.59 9.17 24.14
CA ASN A 229 5.84 7.73 24.24
C ASN A 229 7.26 7.54 24.77
N LYS A 230 7.38 6.91 25.96
CA LYS A 230 8.66 6.79 26.67
C LYS A 230 9.68 5.93 25.94
N ASP A 231 9.24 4.82 25.35
CA ASP A 231 10.13 3.91 24.61
C ASP A 231 10.69 4.58 23.35
N PHE A 232 9.85 5.36 22.69
CA PHE A 232 10.25 6.15 21.54
C PHE A 232 11.24 7.25 21.93
N LEU A 233 11.00 7.96 23.02
CA LEU A 233 11.92 8.99 23.51
C LEU A 233 13.28 8.41 23.84
N GLU A 234 13.34 7.29 24.56
CA GLU A 234 14.60 6.66 24.92
C GLU A 234 15.42 6.19 23.69
N ASP A 235 14.74 5.73 22.66
CA ASP A 235 15.40 5.37 21.41
C ASP A 235 15.85 6.62 20.63
N THR A 236 15.01 7.67 20.60
CA THR A 236 15.31 8.93 19.92
C THR A 236 16.54 9.66 20.49
N LYS A 237 16.85 9.47 21.78
CA LYS A 237 18.09 10.01 22.41
C LYS A 237 19.36 9.46 21.76
N LYS A 238 19.31 8.32 21.12
CA LYS A 238 20.46 7.58 20.58
C LYS A 238 20.68 7.81 19.08
N ILE A 239 19.71 8.40 18.37
CA ILE A 239 19.79 8.55 16.91
C ILE A 239 20.75 9.66 16.51
N ASP A 240 21.35 9.53 15.34
CA ASP A 240 22.12 10.61 14.72
C ASP A 240 21.20 11.50 13.86
N PHE A 241 20.87 12.67 14.39
CA PHE A 241 20.05 13.66 13.69
C PHE A 241 20.70 14.20 12.42
N LYS A 242 22.04 14.21 12.32
CA LYS A 242 22.72 14.65 11.09
C LYS A 242 22.51 13.63 9.98
N GLU A 243 22.61 12.36 10.31
CA GLU A 243 22.34 11.27 9.37
C GLU A 243 20.87 11.24 8.96
N LEU A 244 19.94 11.38 9.91
CA LEU A 244 18.52 11.51 9.64
C LEU A 244 18.21 12.63 8.62
N ILE A 245 18.77 13.79 8.82
CA ILE A 245 18.55 14.95 7.94
C ILE A 245 19.19 14.74 6.57
N LYS A 246 20.38 14.14 6.53
CA LYS A 246 21.10 13.87 5.27
C LYS A 246 20.37 12.86 4.38
N ASN A 247 19.88 11.77 4.98
CA ASN A 247 19.26 10.65 4.26
C ASN A 247 17.73 10.78 4.16
N ASP A 248 17.15 11.74 4.87
CA ASP A 248 15.71 11.96 4.98
C ASP A 248 14.97 10.84 5.74
N TYR A 249 15.69 9.88 6.27
CA TYR A 249 15.25 8.83 7.21
C TYR A 249 16.43 8.29 8.01
N TYR A 250 16.13 7.64 9.13
CA TYR A 250 17.10 6.95 9.98
C TYR A 250 16.48 5.64 10.51
N ILE A 251 17.30 4.60 10.66
CA ILE A 251 16.86 3.31 11.18
C ILE A 251 17.66 3.01 12.45
N SER A 252 16.96 2.88 13.57
CA SER A 252 17.49 2.36 14.82
C SER A 252 17.14 0.88 15.00
N ASP A 253 17.57 0.30 16.12
CA ASP A 253 17.18 -1.07 16.49
C ASP A 253 15.66 -1.22 16.73
N LYS A 254 14.95 -0.12 17.04
CA LYS A 254 13.53 -0.15 17.41
C LYS A 254 12.61 0.52 16.42
N TYR A 255 13.08 1.54 15.71
CA TYR A 255 12.21 2.37 14.87
C TYR A 255 12.85 2.76 13.54
N PHE A 256 12.01 2.92 12.55
CA PHE A 256 12.27 3.65 11.31
C PHE A 256 11.78 5.09 11.48
N TYR A 257 12.67 6.05 11.35
CA TYR A 257 12.43 7.48 11.55
C TYR A 257 12.35 8.23 10.24
N THR A 258 11.49 9.24 10.20
CA THR A 258 11.53 10.31 9.22
C THR A 258 11.02 11.61 9.85
N TYR A 259 11.07 12.71 9.14
CA TYR A 259 10.68 14.01 9.68
C TYR A 259 10.01 14.88 8.62
N VAL A 260 9.29 15.89 9.11
CA VAL A 260 8.78 17.02 8.34
C VAL A 260 9.34 18.30 8.99
N ASP A 261 9.82 19.22 8.17
CA ASP A 261 10.27 20.51 8.66
C ASP A 261 9.09 21.34 9.19
N ILE A 262 9.23 21.86 10.38
CA ILE A 262 8.29 22.82 10.96
C ILE A 262 8.82 24.22 10.70
N LYS A 263 8.00 25.05 10.09
CA LYS A 263 8.35 26.40 9.68
C LYS A 263 7.36 27.43 10.21
N ASP A 264 7.82 28.67 10.33
CA ASP A 264 6.97 29.82 10.60
C ASP A 264 6.28 30.34 9.31
N PHE A 265 5.46 31.39 9.45
CA PHE A 265 4.80 32.04 8.32
C PHE A 265 5.73 32.78 7.36
N ASN A 266 6.99 33.02 7.74
CA ASN A 266 8.05 33.56 6.87
C ASN A 266 8.88 32.46 6.23
N ASN A 267 8.49 31.18 6.39
CA ASN A 267 9.20 30.01 5.89
C ASN A 267 10.53 29.70 6.59
N ASN A 268 10.83 30.34 7.73
CA ASN A 268 11.98 30.01 8.55
C ASN A 268 11.76 28.67 9.27
N LYS A 269 12.76 27.83 9.27
CA LYS A 269 12.72 26.54 9.98
C LYS A 269 12.77 26.76 11.48
N LEU A 270 11.77 26.27 12.19
CA LEU A 270 11.67 26.33 13.65
C LEU A 270 12.05 25.00 14.32
N GLY A 271 12.00 23.90 13.58
CA GLY A 271 12.25 22.57 14.12
C GLY A 271 11.79 21.45 13.20
N LEU A 272 11.47 20.31 13.78
CA LEU A 272 11.07 19.09 13.10
C LEU A 272 9.81 18.51 13.73
N ALA A 273 8.93 17.95 12.91
CA ALA A 273 7.97 16.94 13.32
C ALA A 273 8.56 15.56 13.02
N LEU A 274 9.11 14.91 14.02
CA LEU A 274 9.72 13.59 13.93
C LEU A 274 8.63 12.54 14.03
N SER A 275 8.54 11.65 13.05
CA SER A 275 7.62 10.51 13.06
C SER A 275 8.37 9.21 12.85
N ALA A 276 7.87 8.14 13.45
CA ALA A 276 8.53 6.85 13.37
C ALA A 276 7.54 5.69 13.40
N LYS A 277 7.94 4.61 12.72
CA LYS A 277 7.24 3.33 12.71
C LYS A 277 8.10 2.28 13.38
N PRO A 278 7.56 1.42 14.27
CA PRO A 278 8.33 0.35 14.90
C PRO A 278 9.00 -0.54 13.85
N ILE A 279 10.28 -0.83 14.05
CA ILE A 279 11.09 -1.60 13.09
C ILE A 279 10.47 -2.97 12.79
N LEU A 280 9.84 -3.59 13.78
CA LEU A 280 9.15 -4.87 13.61
C LEU A 280 8.01 -4.80 12.58
N LYS A 281 7.28 -3.67 12.51
CA LYS A 281 6.25 -3.45 11.49
C LYS A 281 6.89 -3.30 10.10
N VAL A 282 8.00 -2.58 10.02
CA VAL A 282 8.77 -2.36 8.79
C VAL A 282 9.33 -3.68 8.26
N GLU A 283 9.98 -4.45 9.15
CA GLU A 283 10.52 -5.78 8.82
C GLU A 283 9.41 -6.75 8.39
N LYS A 284 8.26 -6.72 9.04
CA LYS A 284 7.10 -7.53 8.65
C LYS A 284 6.65 -7.18 7.23
N THR A 285 6.64 -5.90 6.87
CA THR A 285 6.30 -5.46 5.51
C THR A 285 7.35 -5.94 4.50
N ILE A 286 8.65 -5.77 4.81
CA ILE A 286 9.75 -6.25 3.97
C ILE A 286 9.68 -7.78 3.81
N ASN A 287 9.48 -8.51 4.91
CA ASN A 287 9.41 -9.96 4.89
C ASN A 287 8.19 -10.47 4.11
N HIS A 288 7.04 -9.80 4.24
CA HIS A 288 5.85 -10.13 3.47
C HIS A 288 6.08 -9.91 1.97
N SER A 289 6.64 -8.78 1.59
CA SER A 289 6.96 -8.46 0.21
C SER A 289 8.07 -9.38 -0.36
N SER A 290 9.08 -9.70 0.45
CA SER A 290 10.17 -10.60 0.04
C SER A 290 9.76 -12.06 0.00
N SER A 291 8.76 -12.50 0.77
CA SER A 291 8.27 -13.88 0.75
C SER A 291 7.72 -14.29 -0.62
N ILE A 292 7.07 -13.36 -1.31
CA ILE A 292 6.55 -13.57 -2.68
C ILE A 292 7.71 -13.86 -3.64
N ILE A 293 8.83 -13.15 -3.48
CA ILE A 293 10.05 -13.35 -4.29
C ILE A 293 10.65 -14.72 -4.01
N TRP A 294 10.71 -15.14 -2.74
CA TRP A 294 11.21 -16.46 -2.36
C TRP A 294 10.31 -17.58 -2.89
N ILE A 295 8.99 -17.42 -2.83
CA ILE A 295 8.04 -18.37 -3.42
C ILE A 295 8.25 -18.47 -4.93
N ALA A 296 8.36 -17.34 -5.63
CA ALA A 296 8.64 -17.32 -7.07
C ALA A 296 9.96 -18.02 -7.41
N LEU A 297 10.99 -17.85 -6.59
CA LEU A 297 12.26 -18.56 -6.78
C LEU A 297 12.13 -20.05 -6.57
N ILE A 298 11.46 -20.47 -5.51
CA ILE A 298 11.26 -21.91 -5.25
C ILE A 298 10.51 -22.54 -6.43
N ILE A 299 9.49 -21.86 -6.95
CA ILE A 299 8.76 -22.31 -8.14
C ILE A 299 9.70 -22.41 -9.35
N LEU A 300 10.53 -21.40 -9.59
CA LEU A 300 11.51 -21.39 -10.66
C LEU A 300 12.54 -22.52 -10.50
N LEU A 301 13.06 -22.73 -9.30
CA LEU A 301 13.99 -23.78 -8.97
C LEU A 301 13.38 -25.18 -9.21
N VAL A 302 12.15 -25.37 -8.73
CA VAL A 302 11.42 -26.62 -8.97
C VAL A 302 11.20 -26.84 -10.47
N ALA A 303 10.80 -25.79 -11.20
CA ALA A 303 10.60 -25.85 -12.65
C ALA A 303 11.91 -26.20 -13.39
N LEU A 304 13.04 -25.60 -12.99
CA LEU A 304 14.35 -25.91 -13.56
C LEU A 304 14.79 -27.37 -13.26
N LEU A 305 14.58 -27.85 -12.03
CA LEU A 305 14.86 -29.21 -11.65
C LEU A 305 14.00 -30.22 -12.42
N VAL A 306 12.71 -29.97 -12.53
CA VAL A 306 11.78 -30.78 -13.31
C VAL A 306 12.16 -30.78 -14.78
N SER A 307 12.50 -29.62 -15.35
CA SER A 307 12.99 -29.50 -16.72
C SER A 307 14.29 -30.27 -16.94
N MET A 308 15.23 -30.16 -15.99
CA MET A 308 16.48 -30.91 -16.04
C MET A 308 16.24 -32.43 -16.01
N ILE A 309 15.43 -32.90 -15.05
CA ILE A 309 15.08 -34.34 -14.93
C ILE A 309 14.38 -34.79 -16.20
N PHE A 310 13.40 -34.04 -16.68
CA PHE A 310 12.66 -34.34 -17.90
C PHE A 310 13.60 -34.39 -19.13
N SER A 311 14.52 -33.44 -19.26
CA SER A 311 15.53 -33.41 -20.34
C SER A 311 16.43 -34.64 -20.29
N LEU A 312 16.93 -35.02 -19.10
CA LEU A 312 17.78 -36.18 -18.92
C LEU A 312 17.04 -37.51 -19.20
N ILE A 313 15.78 -37.61 -18.73
CA ILE A 313 14.94 -38.80 -19.00
C ILE A 313 14.64 -38.90 -20.50
N ASN A 314 14.26 -37.76 -21.11
CA ASN A 314 13.90 -37.69 -22.51
C ASN A 314 15.09 -38.06 -23.42
N MET A 315 16.27 -37.52 -23.10
CA MET A 315 17.52 -37.88 -23.81
C MET A 315 17.83 -39.36 -23.63
N LYS A 316 17.78 -39.86 -22.39
CA LYS A 316 18.10 -41.29 -22.12
C LYS A 316 17.10 -42.23 -22.82
N ARG A 317 15.79 -41.87 -22.79
CA ARG A 317 14.71 -42.70 -23.31
C ARG A 317 14.56 -42.57 -24.83
N ASN A 318 14.68 -41.36 -25.38
CA ASN A 318 14.33 -41.08 -26.76
C ASN A 318 15.52 -41.03 -27.72
N ILE A 319 16.73 -40.87 -27.17
CA ILE A 319 17.94 -40.79 -27.99
C ILE A 319 18.89 -41.97 -27.68
N LEU A 320 19.28 -42.09 -26.42
CA LEU A 320 20.34 -43.03 -26.06
C LEU A 320 19.85 -44.48 -26.01
N SER A 321 18.74 -44.74 -25.34
CA SER A 321 18.16 -46.08 -25.19
C SER A 321 17.78 -46.71 -26.55
N PRO A 322 17.01 -45.98 -27.41
CA PRO A 322 16.68 -46.49 -28.74
C PRO A 322 17.89 -46.76 -29.63
N ILE A 323 18.92 -45.91 -29.56
CA ILE A 323 20.14 -46.12 -30.33
C ILE A 323 20.89 -47.36 -29.86
N LEU A 324 20.97 -47.56 -28.53
CA LEU A 324 21.65 -48.75 -27.96
C LEU A 324 20.86 -50.05 -28.18
N GLU A 325 19.54 -49.99 -28.08
CA GLU A 325 18.67 -51.14 -28.38
C GLU A 325 18.73 -51.50 -29.86
N LEU A 326 18.67 -50.47 -30.70
CA LEU A 326 18.84 -50.68 -32.14
C LEU A 326 20.18 -51.34 -32.48
N LYS A 327 21.28 -50.83 -31.87
CA LYS A 327 22.60 -51.43 -31.98
C LYS A 327 22.62 -52.92 -31.57
N LYS A 328 21.93 -53.22 -30.45
CA LYS A 328 21.81 -54.59 -29.95
C LYS A 328 21.01 -55.49 -30.89
N SER A 329 19.88 -55.01 -31.38
CA SER A 329 19.02 -55.74 -32.30
C SER A 329 19.69 -55.97 -33.66
N ILE A 330 20.39 -54.94 -34.14
CA ILE A 330 21.13 -55.04 -35.41
C ILE A 330 22.30 -56.02 -35.29
N ASN A 331 23.05 -56.02 -34.19
CA ASN A 331 24.09 -56.97 -33.94
C ASN A 331 23.59 -58.44 -33.87
N ASN A 332 22.36 -58.63 -33.31
CA ASN A 332 21.73 -59.94 -33.25
C ASN A 332 21.31 -60.47 -34.65
N VAL A 333 20.79 -59.52 -35.48
CA VAL A 333 20.45 -59.87 -36.88
C VAL A 333 21.66 -60.06 -37.74
N THR A 334 22.77 -59.36 -37.48
CA THR A 334 24.02 -59.45 -38.27
C THR A 334 24.76 -60.80 -38.08
N ASN A 335 24.46 -61.51 -36.97
CA ASN A 335 25.04 -62.79 -36.68
C ASN A 335 24.34 -63.99 -37.38
N ASN A 336 23.20 -63.72 -38.07
CA ASN A 336 22.53 -64.71 -38.92
C ASN A 336 22.70 -64.33 -40.40
N ASP A 337 23.65 -65.03 -41.06
CA ASP A 337 24.03 -64.87 -42.45
C ASP A 337 22.96 -64.54 -43.47
N SER A 338 23.03 -63.35 -44.11
CA SER A 338 22.70 -63.16 -45.54
C SER A 338 23.24 -61.81 -46.05
N SER A 339 24.08 -61.85 -47.02
CA SER A 339 24.79 -60.79 -47.75
C SER A 339 23.86 -60.03 -48.72
N ASP A 340 24.01 -58.76 -48.94
CA ASP A 340 24.60 -58.08 -50.11
C ASP A 340 24.02 -56.64 -50.34
N ASN A 341 24.92 -55.68 -50.47
CA ASN A 341 24.97 -54.50 -51.29
C ASN A 341 23.94 -53.35 -51.14
N SER A 342 23.96 -52.61 -50.04
CA SER A 342 23.88 -51.17 -50.14
C SER A 342 24.57 -50.54 -48.94
N ARG A 343 25.77 -49.98 -49.16
CA ARG A 343 26.56 -49.35 -48.10
C ARG A 343 26.26 -47.89 -47.94
N ILE A 344 25.75 -47.48 -46.76
CA ILE A 344 25.81 -46.11 -46.34
C ILE A 344 27.22 -45.76 -45.90
N LYS A 345 27.76 -44.65 -46.38
CA LYS A 345 29.12 -44.22 -46.05
C LYS A 345 29.16 -43.81 -44.57
N VAL A 346 30.03 -44.46 -43.82
CA VAL A 346 30.25 -44.12 -42.40
C VAL A 346 30.95 -42.77 -42.34
N VAL A 347 30.31 -41.78 -41.72
CA VAL A 347 30.80 -40.38 -41.67
C VAL A 347 31.38 -40.05 -40.29
N SER A 348 31.12 -40.83 -39.26
CA SER A 348 31.56 -40.56 -37.90
C SER A 348 32.08 -41.82 -37.18
N ASN A 349 33.06 -41.65 -36.28
CA ASN A 349 33.64 -42.72 -35.46
C ASN A 349 33.08 -42.74 -34.03
N ASP A 350 31.86 -42.22 -33.82
CA ASP A 350 31.15 -42.25 -32.56
C ASP A 350 29.96 -43.24 -32.60
N GLU A 351 29.16 -43.24 -31.55
CA GLU A 351 27.98 -44.09 -31.39
C GLU A 351 26.99 -43.97 -32.58
N ILE A 352 26.95 -42.80 -33.22
CA ILE A 352 26.11 -42.53 -34.41
C ILE A 352 26.71 -43.26 -35.64
N GLY A 353 28.03 -43.24 -35.80
CA GLY A 353 28.71 -43.96 -36.85
C GLY A 353 28.50 -45.48 -36.75
N ASP A 354 28.53 -46.01 -35.56
CA ASP A 354 28.23 -47.43 -35.28
C ASP A 354 26.78 -47.80 -35.67
N VAL A 355 25.83 -46.87 -35.38
CA VAL A 355 24.43 -47.04 -35.78
C VAL A 355 24.28 -47.02 -37.29
N VAL A 356 24.98 -46.13 -37.98
CA VAL A 356 24.96 -46.03 -39.44
C VAL A 356 25.52 -47.31 -40.09
N ASN A 357 26.63 -47.85 -39.59
CA ASN A 357 27.20 -49.11 -40.05
C ASN A 357 26.26 -50.29 -39.87
N SER A 358 25.59 -50.34 -38.75
CA SER A 358 24.62 -51.37 -38.44
C SER A 358 23.37 -51.25 -39.28
N PHE A 359 22.91 -50.00 -39.49
CA PHE A 359 21.77 -49.69 -40.34
C PHE A 359 21.99 -50.03 -41.81
N ASN A 360 23.22 -49.82 -42.35
CA ASN A 360 23.54 -50.23 -43.71
C ASN A 360 23.36 -51.70 -43.94
N LYS A 361 23.70 -52.51 -42.96
CA LYS A 361 23.52 -53.97 -43.03
C LYS A 361 22.11 -54.42 -42.90
N TYR A 362 21.32 -53.65 -42.15
CA TYR A 362 19.89 -53.92 -41.92
C TYR A 362 19.03 -53.56 -43.13
N LEU A 363 19.35 -52.45 -43.81
CA LEU A 363 18.65 -52.02 -45.03
C LEU A 363 18.67 -53.08 -46.15
N ASP A 364 19.79 -53.79 -46.31
CA ASP A 364 19.95 -54.80 -47.37
C ASP A 364 19.03 -56.02 -47.17
N SER A 365 18.68 -56.35 -45.95
CA SER A 365 17.85 -57.52 -45.63
C SER A 365 16.33 -57.27 -45.65
N ILE A 366 15.91 -55.99 -45.68
CA ILE A 366 14.48 -55.65 -45.50
C ILE A 366 13.86 -54.93 -46.71
N GLU A 367 14.58 -54.82 -47.84
CA GLU A 367 14.13 -54.06 -49.03
C GLU A 367 12.74 -54.41 -49.52
N LYS A 368 12.24 -55.61 -49.30
CA LYS A 368 10.89 -56.04 -49.66
C LYS A 368 9.80 -55.61 -48.64
N GLY A 369 10.20 -55.47 -47.38
CA GLY A 369 9.25 -55.04 -46.34
C GLY A 369 9.06 -53.51 -46.26
N ILE A 370 10.07 -52.76 -46.70
CA ILE A 370 10.12 -51.27 -46.59
C ILE A 370 9.02 -50.58 -47.41
N SER A 371 8.67 -51.10 -48.60
CA SER A 371 7.64 -50.47 -49.44
C SER A 371 6.27 -50.45 -48.79
N GLN A 372 5.91 -51.52 -48.08
CA GLN A 372 4.64 -51.60 -47.38
C GLN A 372 4.68 -50.76 -46.08
N ASP A 373 5.81 -50.81 -45.36
CA ASP A 373 5.99 -50.00 -44.17
C ASP A 373 6.02 -48.50 -44.51
N GLN A 374 6.61 -48.14 -45.66
CA GLN A 374 6.63 -46.74 -46.12
C GLN A 374 5.25 -46.16 -46.39
N VAL A 375 4.34 -46.95 -46.99
CA VAL A 375 2.95 -46.51 -47.21
C VAL A 375 2.25 -46.19 -45.89
N VAL A 376 2.48 -47.02 -44.86
CA VAL A 376 1.86 -46.81 -43.53
C VAL A 376 2.52 -45.61 -42.80
N ILE A 377 3.83 -45.46 -42.98
CA ILE A 377 4.59 -44.29 -42.44
C ILE A 377 4.07 -42.97 -43.05
N ASP A 378 3.82 -42.96 -44.36
CA ASP A 378 3.34 -41.76 -45.05
C ASP A 378 1.89 -41.45 -44.68
N GLU A 379 1.00 -42.46 -44.50
CA GLU A 379 -0.30 -42.28 -43.91
C GLU A 379 -0.18 -41.71 -42.48
N SER A 380 0.73 -42.26 -41.66
CA SER A 380 0.98 -41.75 -40.30
C SER A 380 1.43 -40.29 -40.27
N ARG A 381 2.33 -39.90 -41.19
CA ARG A 381 2.76 -38.49 -41.35
C ARG A 381 1.59 -37.55 -41.67
N GLN A 382 0.71 -37.96 -42.58
CA GLN A 382 -0.46 -37.19 -42.95
C GLN A 382 -1.40 -36.98 -41.73
N ILE A 383 -1.58 -38.04 -40.94
CA ILE A 383 -2.39 -37.97 -39.74
C ILE A 383 -1.74 -37.06 -38.67
N ILE A 384 -0.42 -37.21 -38.43
CA ILE A 384 0.33 -36.36 -37.51
C ILE A 384 0.28 -34.87 -37.94
N ALA A 385 0.41 -34.59 -39.24
CA ALA A 385 0.23 -33.23 -39.76
C ALA A 385 -1.15 -32.65 -39.47
N LYS A 386 -2.21 -33.44 -39.60
CA LYS A 386 -3.57 -33.06 -39.21
C LYS A 386 -3.68 -32.81 -37.70
N VAL A 387 -3.05 -33.67 -36.88
CA VAL A 387 -3.01 -33.52 -35.42
C VAL A 387 -2.28 -32.21 -35.03
N ASN A 388 -1.16 -31.91 -35.66
CA ASN A 388 -0.43 -30.65 -35.48
C ASN A 388 -1.24 -29.41 -35.90
N ALA A 389 -2.17 -29.56 -36.86
CA ALA A 389 -3.12 -28.52 -37.24
C ALA A 389 -4.37 -28.48 -36.33
N GLY A 390 -4.38 -29.27 -35.26
CA GLY A 390 -5.50 -29.35 -34.31
C GLY A 390 -6.65 -30.29 -34.71
N LEU A 391 -6.50 -31.04 -35.80
CA LEU A 391 -7.50 -31.98 -36.29
C LEU A 391 -7.26 -33.38 -35.69
N LEU A 392 -8.04 -33.76 -34.67
CA LEU A 392 -7.84 -34.98 -33.88
C LEU A 392 -8.83 -36.11 -34.23
N ASN A 393 -9.58 -35.99 -35.31
CA ASN A 393 -10.66 -36.95 -35.64
C ASN A 393 -10.18 -38.13 -36.47
N ASP A 394 -9.03 -38.03 -37.13
CA ASP A 394 -8.49 -39.04 -38.01
C ASP A 394 -7.59 -40.04 -37.28
N ARG A 395 -7.48 -41.25 -37.83
CA ARG A 395 -6.61 -42.33 -37.32
C ARG A 395 -5.88 -43.01 -38.48
N VAL A 396 -4.67 -43.52 -38.21
CA VAL A 396 -3.93 -44.32 -39.18
C VAL A 396 -4.62 -45.69 -39.33
N LYS A 397 -4.89 -46.10 -40.57
CA LYS A 397 -5.63 -47.34 -40.89
C LYS A 397 -4.77 -48.39 -41.59
N GLY A 398 -3.63 -47.99 -42.12
CA GLY A 398 -2.70 -48.87 -42.84
C GLY A 398 -2.13 -49.97 -41.96
N ILE A 399 -1.92 -51.13 -42.51
CA ILE A 399 -1.27 -52.28 -41.86
C ILE A 399 0.17 -52.42 -42.44
N ALA A 400 1.18 -52.23 -41.60
CA ALA A 400 2.58 -52.35 -41.99
C ALA A 400 3.06 -53.78 -41.99
N HIS A 401 4.14 -54.03 -42.72
CA HIS A 401 4.80 -55.35 -42.76
C HIS A 401 5.52 -55.64 -41.43
N SER A 402 6.23 -54.69 -40.89
CA SER A 402 6.94 -54.85 -39.63
C SER A 402 6.03 -54.65 -38.43
N SER A 403 6.19 -55.54 -37.44
CA SER A 403 5.41 -55.43 -36.18
C SER A 403 5.70 -54.11 -35.43
N GLY A 404 6.92 -53.56 -35.58
CA GLY A 404 7.33 -52.29 -34.99
C GLY A 404 6.57 -51.10 -35.54
N VAL A 405 6.35 -51.03 -36.85
CA VAL A 405 5.55 -49.96 -37.47
C VAL A 405 4.08 -50.07 -37.06
N ASN A 406 3.54 -51.30 -36.99
CA ASN A 406 2.17 -51.49 -36.51
C ASN A 406 1.97 -51.05 -35.02
N SER A 407 2.96 -51.33 -34.17
CA SER A 407 2.95 -50.88 -32.78
C SER A 407 2.93 -49.36 -32.70
N LEU A 408 3.79 -48.69 -33.48
CA LEU A 408 3.84 -47.21 -33.56
C LEU A 408 2.51 -46.61 -34.02
N VAL A 409 1.86 -47.21 -35.03
CA VAL A 409 0.55 -46.79 -35.51
C VAL A 409 -0.49 -46.85 -34.38
N ASN A 410 -0.48 -47.93 -33.60
CA ASN A 410 -1.37 -48.08 -32.46
C ASN A 410 -1.12 -47.03 -31.39
N GLU A 411 0.15 -46.77 -31.08
CA GLU A 411 0.55 -45.74 -30.12
C GLU A 411 0.11 -44.30 -30.57
N ILE A 412 0.30 -43.98 -31.85
CA ILE A 412 -0.15 -42.72 -32.46
C ILE A 412 -1.66 -42.59 -32.32
N ASN A 413 -2.42 -43.65 -32.67
CA ASN A 413 -3.86 -43.62 -32.57
C ASN A 413 -4.37 -43.45 -31.11
N ASN A 414 -3.69 -44.14 -30.17
CA ASN A 414 -3.97 -44.01 -28.73
C ASN A 414 -3.64 -42.57 -28.20
N MET A 415 -2.50 -42.04 -28.61
CA MET A 415 -2.08 -40.66 -28.29
C MET A 415 -3.13 -39.67 -28.79
N ILE A 416 -3.54 -39.77 -30.06
CA ILE A 416 -4.57 -38.93 -30.66
C ILE A 416 -5.88 -39.04 -29.88
N GLY A 417 -6.30 -40.27 -29.53
CA GLY A 417 -7.54 -40.50 -28.75
C GLY A 417 -7.48 -39.81 -27.37
N ARG A 418 -6.36 -39.93 -26.67
CA ARG A 418 -6.16 -39.28 -25.38
C ARG A 418 -6.12 -37.75 -25.52
N MET A 419 -5.38 -37.24 -26.52
CA MET A 419 -5.29 -35.82 -26.79
C MET A 419 -6.68 -35.22 -27.10
N GLN A 420 -7.43 -35.86 -27.98
CA GLN A 420 -8.80 -35.46 -28.33
C GLN A 420 -9.67 -35.34 -27.08
N LYS A 421 -9.73 -36.44 -26.28
CA LYS A 421 -10.53 -36.48 -25.05
C LYS A 421 -10.10 -35.36 -24.07
N ASN A 422 -8.81 -35.20 -23.85
CA ASN A 422 -8.29 -34.26 -22.89
C ASN A 422 -8.52 -32.79 -23.31
N LEU A 423 -8.32 -32.49 -24.61
CA LEU A 423 -8.57 -31.15 -25.14
C LEU A 423 -10.04 -30.81 -25.19
N THR A 424 -10.91 -31.80 -25.42
CA THR A 424 -12.35 -31.60 -25.33
C THR A 424 -12.76 -31.18 -23.91
N ILE A 425 -12.32 -31.93 -22.91
CA ILE A 425 -12.64 -31.60 -21.50
C ILE A 425 -12.07 -30.24 -21.12
N LEU A 426 -10.82 -29.92 -21.54
CA LEU A 426 -10.24 -28.61 -21.29
C LEU A 426 -11.02 -27.48 -21.99
N SER A 427 -11.40 -27.71 -23.26
CA SER A 427 -12.22 -26.77 -24.01
C SER A 427 -13.57 -26.52 -23.37
N GLU A 428 -14.26 -27.59 -22.95
CA GLU A 428 -15.54 -27.49 -22.24
C GLU A 428 -15.38 -26.72 -20.93
N SER A 429 -14.30 -27.00 -20.19
CA SER A 429 -13.97 -26.29 -18.94
C SER A 429 -13.73 -24.79 -19.17
N LEU A 430 -12.98 -24.44 -20.22
CA LEU A 430 -12.71 -23.06 -20.58
C LEU A 430 -13.95 -22.34 -21.12
N VAL A 431 -14.79 -23.04 -21.89
CA VAL A 431 -16.07 -22.51 -22.35
C VAL A 431 -16.99 -22.25 -21.15
N ALA A 432 -17.04 -23.16 -20.20
CA ALA A 432 -17.79 -22.96 -18.96
C ALA A 432 -17.30 -21.73 -18.20
N LEU A 433 -15.98 -21.61 -18.02
CA LEU A 433 -15.35 -20.43 -17.42
C LEU A 433 -15.70 -19.14 -18.18
N SER A 434 -15.58 -19.14 -19.50
CA SER A 434 -15.86 -17.97 -20.35
C SER A 434 -17.32 -17.55 -20.36
N THR A 435 -18.22 -18.49 -20.10
CA THR A 435 -19.68 -18.25 -20.02
C THR A 435 -20.17 -18.05 -18.59
N ALA A 436 -19.23 -17.80 -17.66
CA ALA A 436 -19.51 -17.56 -16.23
C ALA A 436 -20.25 -18.74 -15.53
N LYS A 437 -20.10 -19.96 -16.03
CA LYS A 437 -20.63 -21.18 -15.41
C LYS A 437 -19.58 -21.76 -14.46
N TYR A 438 -19.41 -21.13 -13.30
CA TYR A 438 -18.40 -21.52 -12.33
C TYR A 438 -18.77 -22.74 -11.48
N ASP A 439 -19.99 -23.23 -11.61
CA ASP A 439 -20.51 -24.47 -11.04
C ASP A 439 -20.26 -25.71 -11.92
N TYR A 440 -19.63 -25.52 -13.10
CA TYR A 440 -19.30 -26.64 -13.99
C TYR A 440 -18.31 -27.59 -13.31
N GLU A 441 -18.73 -28.83 -13.15
CA GLU A 441 -17.90 -29.87 -12.52
C GLU A 441 -16.89 -30.41 -13.53
N ILE A 442 -15.62 -30.04 -13.37
CA ILE A 442 -14.55 -30.52 -14.24
C ILE A 442 -14.33 -32.00 -13.97
N PRO A 443 -14.54 -32.87 -14.98
CA PRO A 443 -14.45 -34.33 -14.80
C PRO A 443 -13.05 -34.74 -14.31
N HIS A 444 -13.01 -35.69 -13.38
CA HIS A 444 -11.76 -36.29 -12.97
C HIS A 444 -11.28 -37.26 -14.07
N ILE A 445 -10.02 -37.06 -14.53
CA ILE A 445 -9.40 -37.97 -15.49
C ILE A 445 -8.32 -38.76 -14.76
N GLU A 446 -8.53 -40.05 -14.65
CA GLU A 446 -7.53 -40.96 -14.04
C GLU A 446 -6.22 -40.97 -14.86
N ASN A 447 -5.10 -41.01 -14.17
CA ASN A 447 -3.75 -41.11 -14.74
C ASN A 447 -3.36 -39.97 -15.68
N LEU A 448 -4.00 -38.80 -15.57
CA LEU A 448 -3.60 -37.61 -16.31
C LEU A 448 -2.36 -36.99 -15.65
N THR A 449 -1.26 -36.90 -16.41
CA THR A 449 0.01 -36.32 -15.95
C THR A 449 0.53 -35.27 -16.94
N GLY A 450 1.53 -34.49 -16.54
CA GLY A 450 2.18 -33.51 -17.41
C GLY A 450 1.38 -32.24 -17.64
N MET A 451 1.63 -31.55 -18.76
CA MET A 451 1.14 -30.20 -19.04
C MET A 451 -0.40 -30.11 -19.04
N VAL A 452 -1.09 -31.13 -19.56
CA VAL A 452 -2.56 -31.10 -19.63
C VAL A 452 -3.17 -31.22 -18.23
N ALA A 453 -2.58 -32.03 -17.35
CA ALA A 453 -2.99 -32.10 -15.94
C ALA A 453 -2.79 -30.75 -15.24
N SER A 454 -1.66 -30.10 -15.50
CA SER A 454 -1.39 -28.76 -14.97
C SER A 454 -2.39 -27.72 -15.49
N LEU A 455 -2.73 -27.78 -16.78
CA LEU A 455 -3.73 -26.88 -17.37
C LEU A 455 -5.13 -27.10 -16.79
N LEU A 456 -5.54 -28.38 -16.62
CA LEU A 456 -6.81 -28.71 -16.00
C LEU A 456 -6.84 -28.28 -14.51
N SER A 457 -5.75 -28.53 -13.80
CA SER A 457 -5.59 -28.07 -12.42
C SER A 457 -5.61 -26.55 -12.35
N GLY A 458 -4.90 -25.88 -13.28
CA GLY A 458 -4.94 -24.42 -13.39
C GLY A 458 -6.33 -23.89 -13.68
N ALA A 459 -7.07 -24.53 -14.59
CA ALA A 459 -8.46 -24.17 -14.86
C ALA A 459 -9.34 -24.34 -13.60
N LYS A 460 -9.14 -25.45 -12.86
CA LYS A 460 -9.86 -25.72 -11.61
C LYS A 460 -9.50 -24.71 -10.51
N VAL A 461 -8.22 -24.40 -10.36
CA VAL A 461 -7.77 -23.37 -9.40
C VAL A 461 -8.31 -22.00 -9.80
N THR A 462 -8.26 -21.67 -11.09
CA THR A 462 -8.83 -20.41 -11.59
C THR A 462 -10.34 -20.34 -11.32
N GLN A 463 -11.06 -21.42 -11.57
CA GLN A 463 -12.49 -21.52 -11.27
C GLN A 463 -12.76 -21.31 -9.77
N SER A 464 -11.99 -22.00 -8.91
CA SER A 464 -12.11 -21.84 -7.45
C SER A 464 -11.78 -20.42 -7.01
N SER A 465 -10.71 -19.85 -7.55
CA SER A 465 -10.31 -18.47 -7.23
C SER A 465 -11.35 -17.44 -7.68
N ILE A 466 -11.94 -17.64 -8.86
CA ILE A 466 -13.03 -16.77 -9.34
C ILE A 466 -14.26 -16.92 -8.44
N ASN A 467 -14.62 -18.15 -8.07
CA ASN A 467 -15.70 -18.37 -7.12
C ASN A 467 -15.45 -17.68 -5.78
N GLU A 468 -14.24 -17.80 -5.25
CA GLU A 468 -13.86 -17.13 -4.01
C GLU A 468 -13.94 -15.60 -4.14
N ILE A 469 -13.42 -15.06 -5.27
CA ILE A 469 -13.52 -13.62 -5.57
C ILE A 469 -14.99 -13.20 -5.68
N MET A 470 -15.83 -14.00 -6.34
CA MET A 470 -17.26 -13.70 -6.46
C MET A 470 -17.95 -13.69 -5.10
N CYS A 471 -17.63 -14.67 -4.24
CA CYS A 471 -18.10 -14.66 -2.86
C CYS A 471 -17.64 -13.42 -2.08
N LEU A 472 -16.37 -13.03 -2.26
CA LEU A 472 -15.83 -11.82 -1.64
C LEU A 472 -16.51 -10.55 -2.16
N ILE A 473 -16.75 -10.50 -3.48
CA ILE A 473 -17.49 -9.38 -4.10
C ILE A 473 -18.92 -9.33 -3.57
N GLU A 474 -19.60 -10.47 -3.50
CA GLU A 474 -20.96 -10.55 -2.95
C GLU A 474 -20.99 -10.08 -1.49
N LYS A 475 -20.03 -10.57 -0.68
CA LYS A 475 -19.86 -10.11 0.70
C LYS A 475 -19.60 -8.62 0.79
N SER A 476 -18.65 -8.12 -0.02
CA SER A 476 -18.30 -6.68 -0.06
C SER A 476 -19.48 -5.83 -0.53
N ASN A 477 -20.24 -6.32 -1.53
CA ASN A 477 -21.45 -5.63 -1.98
C ASN A 477 -22.51 -5.57 -0.88
N ASN A 478 -22.64 -6.67 -0.11
CA ASN A 478 -23.56 -6.69 1.02
C ASN A 478 -23.11 -5.74 2.14
N GLU A 479 -21.81 -5.75 2.46
CA GLU A 479 -21.21 -4.81 3.42
C GLU A 479 -21.35 -3.35 2.95
N LEU A 480 -21.15 -3.10 1.64
CA LEU A 480 -21.36 -1.79 1.04
C LEU A 480 -22.82 -1.36 1.10
N SER A 481 -23.74 -2.31 0.84
CA SER A 481 -25.17 -2.06 0.98
C SER A 481 -25.55 -1.68 2.41
N ILE A 482 -25.04 -2.44 3.38
CA ILE A 482 -25.25 -2.16 4.81
C ILE A 482 -24.69 -0.78 5.16
N SER A 483 -23.44 -0.51 4.75
CA SER A 483 -22.78 0.78 5.00
C SER A 483 -23.53 1.95 4.34
N SER A 484 -24.09 1.71 3.15
CA SER A 484 -24.93 2.71 2.46
C SER A 484 -26.22 3.00 3.23
N ASP A 485 -26.85 1.94 3.76
CA ASP A 485 -28.06 2.11 4.59
C ASP A 485 -27.76 2.79 5.93
N GLU A 486 -26.61 2.46 6.54
CA GLU A 486 -26.13 3.13 7.73
C GLU A 486 -25.83 4.61 7.46
N LEU A 487 -25.16 4.91 6.35
CA LEU A 487 -24.88 6.29 5.92
C LEU A 487 -26.18 7.07 5.67
N LYS A 488 -27.13 6.43 5.00
CA LYS A 488 -28.47 7.02 4.78
C LYS A 488 -29.20 7.28 6.10
N SER A 489 -29.09 6.35 7.04
CA SER A 489 -29.65 6.49 8.38
C SER A 489 -28.97 7.62 9.16
N ALA A 490 -27.62 7.66 9.11
CA ALA A 490 -26.84 8.73 9.73
C ALA A 490 -27.16 10.09 9.11
N SER A 491 -27.27 10.17 7.79
CA SER A 491 -27.66 11.39 7.07
C SER A 491 -29.07 11.86 7.48
N LYS A 492 -30.00 10.91 7.62
CA LYS A 492 -31.36 11.23 8.08
C LYS A 492 -31.38 11.73 9.53
N LYS A 493 -30.56 11.10 10.39
CA LYS A 493 -30.38 11.56 11.78
C LYS A 493 -29.77 12.95 11.83
N LEU A 494 -28.73 13.18 10.99
CA LEU A 494 -28.09 14.49 10.90
C LEU A 494 -29.06 15.56 10.41
N SER A 495 -29.84 15.23 9.37
CA SER A 495 -30.90 16.14 8.88
C SER A 495 -31.94 16.46 9.97
N ASN A 496 -32.38 15.43 10.70
CA ASN A 496 -33.30 15.63 11.79
C ASN A 496 -32.70 16.50 12.93
N SER A 497 -31.42 16.21 13.28
CA SER A 497 -30.71 17.00 14.29
C SER A 497 -30.55 18.46 13.85
N SER A 498 -30.22 18.65 12.56
CA SER A 498 -30.11 20.00 11.99
C SER A 498 -31.43 20.74 12.03
N ASN A 499 -32.56 20.05 11.73
CA ASN A 499 -33.87 20.62 11.81
C ASN A 499 -34.26 20.97 13.27
N ILE A 500 -33.95 20.08 14.22
CA ILE A 500 -34.15 20.34 15.64
C ILE A 500 -33.31 21.54 16.08
N GLN A 501 -32.05 21.59 15.63
CA GLN A 501 -31.17 22.70 15.95
C GLN A 501 -31.64 24.02 15.35
N ALA A 502 -32.13 23.99 14.10
CA ALA A 502 -32.74 25.15 13.48
C ALA A 502 -33.98 25.64 14.27
N ALA A 503 -34.84 24.70 14.65
CA ALA A 503 -36.01 25.04 15.48
C ALA A 503 -35.60 25.62 16.85
N SER A 504 -34.55 25.02 17.48
CA SER A 504 -34.05 25.56 18.76
C SER A 504 -33.41 26.94 18.62
N LEU A 505 -32.76 27.17 17.45
CA LEU A 505 -32.24 28.51 17.14
C LEU A 505 -33.37 29.54 16.92
N GLU A 506 -34.44 29.11 16.22
CA GLU A 506 -35.62 29.96 16.05
C GLU A 506 -36.27 30.26 17.41
N GLU A 507 -36.43 29.26 18.27
CA GLU A 507 -36.95 29.41 19.61
C GLU A 507 -36.07 30.33 20.47
N THR A 508 -34.73 30.16 20.35
CA THR A 508 -33.77 31.01 21.04
C THR A 508 -33.83 32.44 20.53
N ALA A 509 -33.94 32.61 19.20
CA ALA A 509 -34.09 33.94 18.60
C ALA A 509 -35.39 34.62 19.08
N ALA A 510 -36.51 33.86 19.10
CA ALA A 510 -37.77 34.37 19.62
C ALA A 510 -37.70 34.77 21.12
N ALA A 511 -37.01 33.93 21.93
CA ALA A 511 -36.77 34.24 23.34
C ALA A 511 -35.92 35.50 23.52
N ILE A 512 -34.90 35.69 22.65
CA ILE A 512 -34.09 36.92 22.66
C ILE A 512 -34.92 38.14 22.26
N GLU A 513 -35.83 38.00 21.26
CA GLU A 513 -36.74 39.07 20.89
C GLU A 513 -37.69 39.43 22.06
N GLU A 514 -38.21 38.39 22.75
CA GLU A 514 -39.08 38.60 23.91
C GLU A 514 -38.34 39.26 25.08
N ILE A 515 -37.08 38.80 25.33
CA ILE A 515 -36.22 39.43 26.33
C ILE A 515 -35.95 40.91 25.96
N SER A 516 -35.62 41.14 24.69
CA SER A 516 -35.36 42.49 24.18
C SER A 516 -36.57 43.40 24.32
N ALA A 517 -37.75 42.86 23.97
CA ALA A 517 -39.01 43.58 24.19
C ALA A 517 -39.27 43.85 25.67
N THR A 518 -38.93 42.89 26.54
CA THR A 518 -39.06 43.02 28.00
C THR A 518 -38.09 44.06 28.56
N ILE A 519 -36.87 44.09 28.06
CA ILE A 519 -35.84 45.09 28.42
C ILE A 519 -36.33 46.51 27.99
N ASN A 520 -36.81 46.62 26.76
CA ASN A 520 -37.35 47.90 26.27
C ASN A 520 -38.49 48.36 27.11
N ARG A 521 -39.46 47.50 27.46
CA ARG A 521 -40.57 47.79 28.33
C ARG A 521 -40.12 48.16 29.75
N SER A 522 -39.07 47.48 30.25
CA SER A 522 -38.50 47.83 31.56
C SER A 522 -37.81 49.19 31.53
N GLY A 523 -37.09 49.48 30.41
CA GLY A 523 -36.53 50.82 30.19
C GLY A 523 -37.54 51.92 30.12
N GLU A 524 -38.64 51.65 29.41
CA GLU A 524 -39.81 52.62 29.43
C GLU A 524 -40.41 52.82 30.82
N ASN A 525 -40.54 51.69 31.54
CA ASN A 525 -41.07 51.78 32.92
C ASN A 525 -40.08 52.50 33.84
N ALA A 526 -38.76 52.24 33.73
CA ALA A 526 -37.74 52.98 34.47
C ALA A 526 -37.77 54.51 34.13
N SER A 527 -37.93 54.82 32.83
CA SER A 527 -38.08 56.18 32.36
C SER A 527 -39.33 56.87 32.95
N LYS A 528 -40.42 56.14 32.94
CA LYS A 528 -41.66 56.62 33.58
C LYS A 528 -41.50 56.80 35.09
N MET A 529 -40.85 55.87 35.78
CA MET A 529 -40.52 56.00 37.20
C MET A 529 -39.59 57.18 37.47
N ALA A 530 -38.60 57.43 36.64
CA ALA A 530 -37.75 58.62 36.75
C ALA A 530 -38.54 59.91 36.54
N GLN A 531 -39.46 59.88 35.60
CA GLN A 531 -40.35 61.00 35.34
C GLN A 531 -41.36 61.25 36.51
N TYR A 532 -41.86 60.17 37.14
CA TYR A 532 -42.64 60.27 38.35
C TYR A 532 -41.85 60.81 39.55
N ALA A 533 -40.59 60.36 39.70
CA ALA A 533 -39.68 60.83 40.74
C ALA A 533 -39.36 62.35 40.58
N GLN A 534 -39.20 62.78 39.32
CA GLN A 534 -39.01 64.23 39.02
C GLN A 534 -40.24 65.10 39.29
N ASN A 535 -41.44 64.48 39.26
CA ASN A 535 -42.71 65.20 39.54
C ASN A 535 -43.07 65.21 41.03
N VAL A 536 -42.32 64.60 41.91
CA VAL A 536 -42.52 64.52 43.37
C VAL A 536 -41.53 65.40 44.14
N THR A 537 -40.51 65.92 43.42
CA THR A 537 -39.65 67.01 43.94
C THR A 537 -40.16 68.36 43.47
#